data_92edfd82c1fdd4791898d5865f042743
#
_entry.id   92edfd82c1fdd4791898d5865f042743
#
_cell.length_a   1.000
_cell.length_b   1.000
_cell.length_c   1.000
_cell.angle_alpha   90.00
_cell.angle_beta   90.00
_cell.angle_gamma   90.00
#
_symmetry.space_group_name_H-M   'P 1'
#
loop_
_entity.id
_entity.type
_entity.pdbx_description
1 polymer ?
#
loop_
_entity_poly.entity_id
_entity_poly.type
_entity_poly.pdbx_seq_one_letter_code
_entity_poly.pdbx_strand_id
1 'polypeptide(L)'
;MKLPTMIIRHRSSSWAFSLFVGLTLTGMAVPMRAQNVSSLPEYKPGAKLAGVIRSWGSDQMGPLMKRWEDGFHRYQPDVYFSDTLKGTATAQFGLHEWVADLAVSTRKIYPYEFYGVYRRSLLYPVEIAVATGSYNVPRKAPAIAVFVNRANPLAKLTVKQLDGIYGAHRTGGWQELSWHSEIARGTEQDIRTWGQLGLKGDWADKPIHVYGPPGIYPGGISFFQSRVMGGADSWNESLLEYEDRAKMMDALSHDRYGIAYTSLNYQTEQTKPLALAENDGAVFVELTRETVSDRTYPLVRTVYIYFAPDRPDGSPADPKVEPKIREFLRYVLSRQGQEDALREGDYLPLTPQLVAEQLHKLE
;
A
#
# COMPACT_ATOMS: atom_id res chain seq x y z
N MET A 1 -69.90 47.88 -51.54
CA MET A 1 -69.67 47.89 -52.90
C MET A 1 -68.42 47.09 -53.17
N LYS A 2 -68.34 46.25 -54.11
CA LYS A 2 -67.39 45.30 -54.71
C LYS A 2 -66.28 44.71 -53.80
N LEU A 3 -66.46 43.45 -53.40
CA LEU A 3 -65.46 42.53 -52.96
C LEU A 3 -64.61 42.10 -54.14
N PRO A 4 -63.33 41.81 -54.03
CA PRO A 4 -62.60 40.89 -54.94
C PRO A 4 -62.14 39.61 -54.27
N THR A 5 -62.33 38.66 -55.07
CA THR A 5 -62.05 37.23 -55.14
C THR A 5 -60.75 36.81 -54.51
N MET A 6 -60.82 35.78 -53.64
CA MET A 6 -59.72 35.05 -53.03
C MET A 6 -59.23 33.90 -53.97
N ILE A 7 -58.01 33.98 -54.37
CA ILE A 7 -57.32 32.85 -55.11
C ILE A 7 -56.54 31.99 -54.14
N ILE A 8 -56.98 30.74 -53.96
CA ILE A 8 -56.32 29.74 -53.19
C ILE A 8 -55.20 29.10 -54.04
N ARG A 9 -53.97 29.28 -53.62
CA ARG A 9 -52.85 28.48 -54.17
C ARG A 9 -52.46 27.40 -53.17
N HIS A 10 -52.67 26.13 -53.55
CA HIS A 10 -52.10 24.95 -52.92
C HIS A 10 -50.58 25.00 -53.01
N ARG A 11 -49.89 24.94 -51.85
CA ARG A 11 -48.48 24.56 -51.77
C ARG A 11 -48.36 23.23 -51.02
N SER A 12 -47.87 22.27 -51.77
CA SER A 12 -47.48 20.94 -51.29
C SER A 12 -46.37 21.05 -50.21
N SER A 13 -46.67 20.62 -49.00
CA SER A 13 -45.69 20.46 -47.96
C SER A 13 -44.99 19.11 -48.05
N SER A 14 -43.73 19.14 -48.46
CA SER A 14 -42.82 18.01 -48.34
C SER A 14 -42.41 17.83 -46.91
N TRP A 15 -42.78 16.70 -46.33
CA TRP A 15 -42.35 16.27 -45.02
C TRP A 15 -40.90 15.78 -45.11
N ALA A 16 -39.95 16.56 -44.57
CA ALA A 16 -38.58 16.10 -44.32
C ALA A 16 -38.58 15.31 -43.01
N PHE A 17 -38.42 13.99 -43.13
CA PHE A 17 -38.11 13.10 -42.01
C PHE A 17 -36.67 13.40 -41.54
N SER A 18 -36.52 14.09 -40.46
CA SER A 18 -35.24 14.20 -39.76
C SER A 18 -34.99 12.91 -38.96
N LEU A 19 -34.14 12.06 -39.52
CA LEU A 19 -33.58 10.92 -38.78
C LEU A 19 -32.67 11.45 -37.64
N PHE A 20 -33.19 11.43 -36.41
CA PHE A 20 -32.36 11.58 -35.22
C PHE A 20 -31.58 10.28 -35.05
N VAL A 21 -30.33 10.25 -35.48
CA VAL A 21 -29.37 9.21 -35.09
C VAL A 21 -29.00 9.47 -33.65
N GLY A 22 -29.69 8.80 -32.74
CA GLY A 22 -29.32 8.73 -31.32
C GLY A 22 -28.00 8.01 -31.20
N LEU A 23 -26.91 8.75 -31.00
CA LEU A 23 -25.60 8.20 -30.59
C LEU A 23 -25.76 7.70 -29.17
N THR A 24 -26.14 6.44 -28.99
CA THR A 24 -26.02 5.77 -27.70
C THR A 24 -24.53 5.61 -27.42
N LEU A 25 -23.98 6.50 -26.59
CA LEU A 25 -22.73 6.26 -25.89
C LEU A 25 -22.95 5.03 -24.99
N THR A 26 -22.70 3.86 -25.54
CA THR A 26 -22.41 2.65 -24.75
C THR A 26 -21.12 2.97 -24.00
N GLY A 27 -21.26 3.44 -22.78
CA GLY A 27 -20.17 3.46 -21.82
C GLY A 27 -19.62 2.03 -21.79
N MET A 28 -18.45 1.81 -22.38
CA MET A 28 -17.68 0.60 -22.11
C MET A 28 -17.41 0.61 -20.60
N ALA A 29 -18.21 -0.13 -19.85
CA ALA A 29 -17.84 -0.56 -18.52
C ALA A 29 -16.54 -1.33 -18.72
N VAL A 30 -15.42 -0.69 -18.37
CA VAL A 30 -14.14 -1.39 -18.24
C VAL A 30 -14.43 -2.51 -17.25
N PRO A 31 -14.29 -3.78 -17.63
CA PRO A 31 -14.57 -4.86 -16.71
C PRO A 31 -13.65 -4.62 -15.51
N MET A 32 -14.26 -4.45 -14.35
CA MET A 32 -13.60 -4.45 -13.07
C MET A 32 -12.66 -5.67 -13.07
N ARG A 33 -11.36 -5.43 -13.20
CA ARG A 33 -10.36 -6.49 -13.10
C ARG A 33 -10.40 -6.96 -11.66
N ALA A 34 -11.34 -7.85 -11.35
CA ALA A 34 -11.26 -8.66 -10.15
C ALA A 34 -9.84 -9.22 -10.14
N GLN A 35 -9.13 -9.04 -9.01
CA GLN A 35 -7.80 -9.62 -8.87
C GLN A 35 -7.89 -11.07 -9.32
N ASN A 36 -7.16 -11.40 -10.37
CA ASN A 36 -7.31 -12.72 -11.01
C ASN A 36 -6.51 -13.74 -10.20
N VAL A 37 -6.99 -14.02 -8.97
CA VAL A 37 -6.43 -15.06 -8.10
C VAL A 37 -6.45 -16.41 -8.80
N SER A 38 -7.37 -16.60 -9.76
CA SER A 38 -7.48 -17.85 -10.53
C SER A 38 -6.27 -18.13 -11.43
N SER A 39 -5.46 -17.12 -11.77
CA SER A 39 -4.23 -17.29 -12.53
C SER A 39 -3.04 -17.71 -11.66
N LEU A 40 -3.16 -17.70 -10.34
CA LEU A 40 -2.10 -18.11 -9.44
C LEU A 40 -1.89 -19.63 -9.44
N PRO A 41 -0.67 -20.10 -9.16
CA PRO A 41 -0.39 -21.53 -9.09
C PRO A 41 -1.23 -22.18 -7.98
N GLU A 42 -1.79 -23.34 -8.30
CA GLU A 42 -2.50 -24.15 -7.33
C GLU A 42 -1.51 -24.76 -6.32
N TYR A 43 -1.88 -24.76 -5.03
CA TYR A 43 -1.09 -25.47 -4.04
C TYR A 43 -1.20 -26.97 -4.24
N LYS A 44 -0.06 -27.59 -4.43
CA LYS A 44 0.09 -29.04 -4.46
C LYS A 44 1.03 -29.45 -3.32
N PRO A 45 0.52 -30.18 -2.33
CA PRO A 45 1.35 -30.59 -1.21
C PRO A 45 2.50 -31.47 -1.69
N GLY A 46 3.68 -31.24 -1.12
CA GLY A 46 4.83 -32.11 -1.28
C GLY A 46 4.75 -33.36 -0.38
N ALA A 47 5.84 -33.67 0.34
CA ALA A 47 5.84 -34.72 1.34
C ALA A 47 4.88 -34.42 2.50
N LYS A 48 4.41 -35.46 3.18
CA LYS A 48 3.70 -35.31 4.45
C LYS A 48 4.65 -34.75 5.50
N LEU A 49 4.16 -33.74 6.21
CA LEU A 49 4.92 -33.03 7.24
C LEU A 49 4.19 -33.13 8.56
N ALA A 50 4.94 -33.01 9.65
CA ALA A 50 4.40 -33.00 11.01
C ALA A 50 5.19 -32.01 11.87
N GLY A 51 4.58 -31.57 12.98
CA GLY A 51 5.21 -30.73 13.97
C GLY A 51 4.48 -29.42 14.20
N VAL A 52 5.13 -28.46 14.86
CA VAL A 52 4.55 -27.17 15.22
C VAL A 52 5.24 -26.06 14.46
N ILE A 53 4.48 -25.11 13.91
CA ILE A 53 4.96 -23.82 13.43
C ILE A 53 4.57 -22.78 14.48
N ARG A 54 5.55 -22.04 14.99
CA ARG A 54 5.36 -21.01 16.01
C ARG A 54 5.44 -19.64 15.35
N SER A 55 4.41 -18.78 15.55
CA SER A 55 4.35 -17.45 14.97
C SER A 55 4.30 -16.38 16.05
N TRP A 56 5.12 -15.36 15.92
CA TRP A 56 5.07 -14.15 16.75
C TRP A 56 4.83 -12.92 15.88
N GLY A 57 4.14 -11.92 16.40
CA GLY A 57 4.02 -10.64 15.70
C GLY A 57 2.67 -9.96 15.79
N SER A 58 2.23 -9.45 14.64
CA SER A 58 1.08 -8.55 14.56
C SER A 58 -0.25 -9.24 14.87
N ASP A 59 -0.91 -8.77 15.92
CA ASP A 59 -2.29 -9.11 16.25
C ASP A 59 -3.29 -8.74 15.13
N GLN A 60 -2.96 -7.74 14.32
CA GLN A 60 -3.80 -7.30 13.20
C GLN A 60 -3.92 -8.35 12.11
N MET A 61 -2.93 -9.23 11.98
CA MET A 61 -2.94 -10.32 11.01
C MET A 61 -3.54 -11.63 11.56
N GLY A 62 -3.96 -11.67 12.82
CA GLY A 62 -4.49 -12.89 13.45
C GLY A 62 -5.61 -13.57 12.67
N PRO A 63 -6.67 -12.87 12.25
CA PRO A 63 -7.73 -13.48 11.44
C PRO A 63 -7.25 -14.07 10.11
N LEU A 64 -6.29 -13.41 9.45
CA LEU A 64 -5.71 -13.88 8.21
C LEU A 64 -4.81 -15.10 8.43
N MET A 65 -3.96 -15.07 9.46
CA MET A 65 -3.15 -16.22 9.86
C MET A 65 -4.04 -17.43 10.11
N LYS A 66 -5.09 -17.28 10.93
CA LYS A 66 -6.04 -18.37 11.24
C LYS A 66 -6.65 -18.98 9.96
N ARG A 67 -7.00 -18.18 8.96
CA ARG A 67 -7.54 -18.72 7.70
C ARG A 67 -6.49 -19.53 6.94
N TRP A 68 -5.26 -19.05 6.86
CA TRP A 68 -4.18 -19.78 6.21
C TRP A 68 -3.85 -21.09 6.93
N GLU A 69 -3.84 -21.08 8.26
CA GLU A 69 -3.63 -22.26 9.08
C GLU A 69 -4.71 -23.31 8.84
N ASP A 70 -5.99 -22.91 8.92
CA ASP A 70 -7.13 -23.80 8.68
C ASP A 70 -7.14 -24.32 7.23
N GLY A 71 -6.74 -23.49 6.28
CA GLY A 71 -6.59 -23.87 4.90
C GLY A 71 -5.46 -24.86 4.66
N PHE A 72 -4.30 -24.62 5.24
CA PHE A 72 -3.13 -25.46 5.14
C PHE A 72 -3.32 -26.81 5.86
N HIS A 73 -3.97 -26.82 7.02
CA HIS A 73 -4.23 -28.02 7.80
C HIS A 73 -5.05 -29.07 7.01
N ARG A 74 -5.87 -28.67 6.04
CA ARG A 74 -6.58 -29.61 5.14
C ARG A 74 -5.63 -30.47 4.28
N TYR A 75 -4.42 -29.96 4.02
CA TYR A 75 -3.40 -30.63 3.23
C TYR A 75 -2.31 -31.29 4.08
N GLN A 76 -2.04 -30.72 5.25
CA GLN A 76 -1.01 -31.14 6.19
C GLN A 76 -1.58 -31.27 7.60
N PRO A 77 -2.39 -32.30 7.86
CA PRO A 77 -3.13 -32.44 9.11
C PRO A 77 -2.29 -32.65 10.36
N ASP A 78 -1.04 -33.08 10.20
CA ASP A 78 -0.11 -33.33 11.31
C ASP A 78 0.77 -32.08 11.62
N VAL A 79 0.53 -30.94 10.93
CA VAL A 79 1.16 -29.65 11.24
C VAL A 79 0.20 -28.82 12.08
N TYR A 80 0.70 -28.37 13.23
CA TYR A 80 -0.04 -27.53 14.19
C TYR A 80 0.57 -26.13 14.24
N PHE A 81 -0.19 -25.17 14.75
CA PHE A 81 0.25 -23.78 14.88
C PHE A 81 0.19 -23.32 16.33
N SER A 82 1.12 -22.45 16.70
CA SER A 82 1.19 -21.85 18.03
C SER A 82 1.52 -20.36 17.90
N ASP A 83 0.49 -19.53 17.94
CA ASP A 83 0.57 -18.11 17.68
C ASP A 83 0.68 -17.27 18.94
N THR A 84 1.63 -16.34 18.94
CA THR A 84 1.78 -15.28 19.94
C THR A 84 1.77 -13.93 19.24
N LEU A 85 0.58 -13.49 18.82
CA LEU A 85 0.40 -12.25 18.08
C LEU A 85 0.07 -11.10 19.07
N LYS A 86 1.09 -10.36 19.49
CA LYS A 86 1.02 -9.30 20.51
C LYS A 86 1.49 -7.92 20.02
N GLY A 87 1.50 -7.75 18.70
CA GLY A 87 1.92 -6.52 18.02
C GLY A 87 3.16 -6.73 17.16
N THR A 88 3.26 -5.96 16.06
CA THR A 88 4.36 -6.07 15.08
C THR A 88 5.75 -5.97 15.71
N ALA A 89 5.91 -5.19 16.80
CA ALA A 89 7.19 -5.05 17.46
C ALA A 89 7.71 -6.36 18.08
N THR A 90 6.85 -7.34 18.36
CA THR A 90 7.28 -8.63 18.93
C THR A 90 7.77 -9.62 17.86
N ALA A 91 7.49 -9.35 16.58
CA ALA A 91 7.75 -10.26 15.48
C ALA A 91 9.22 -10.70 15.41
N GLN A 92 10.13 -9.76 15.34
CA GLN A 92 11.55 -10.03 15.18
C GLN A 92 12.21 -10.58 16.47
N PHE A 93 11.67 -10.22 17.62
CA PHE A 93 12.10 -10.80 18.91
C PHE A 93 11.83 -12.32 18.93
N GLY A 94 10.70 -12.75 18.37
CA GLY A 94 10.39 -14.18 18.26
C GLY A 94 11.44 -14.96 17.50
N LEU A 95 11.92 -14.44 16.37
CA LEU A 95 13.01 -15.05 15.59
C LEU A 95 14.34 -14.93 16.32
N HIS A 96 14.65 -13.78 16.87
CA HIS A 96 15.91 -13.52 17.58
C HIS A 96 16.10 -14.47 18.78
N GLU A 97 15.05 -14.71 19.57
CA GLU A 97 15.07 -15.56 20.75
C GLU A 97 14.77 -17.05 20.46
N TRP A 98 14.59 -17.43 19.19
CA TRP A 98 14.30 -18.81 18.76
C TRP A 98 12.99 -19.38 19.35
N VAL A 99 12.09 -18.51 19.78
CA VAL A 99 10.77 -18.89 20.29
C VAL A 99 9.69 -18.89 19.21
N ALA A 100 10.00 -18.32 18.03
CA ALA A 100 9.16 -18.35 16.87
C ALA A 100 9.92 -18.83 15.62
N ASP A 101 9.20 -19.48 14.73
CA ASP A 101 9.66 -19.90 13.41
C ASP A 101 9.29 -18.85 12.35
N LEU A 102 8.19 -18.10 12.59
CA LEU A 102 7.68 -17.04 11.73
C LEU A 102 7.51 -15.74 12.50
N ALA A 103 7.95 -14.64 11.90
CA ALA A 103 7.67 -13.28 12.35
C ALA A 103 6.63 -12.63 11.45
N VAL A 104 5.44 -12.35 11.99
CA VAL A 104 4.28 -11.82 11.26
C VAL A 104 4.22 -10.30 11.41
N SER A 105 4.29 -9.55 10.31
CA SER A 105 4.50 -8.10 10.34
C SER A 105 3.61 -7.33 9.36
N THR A 106 3.05 -6.21 9.81
CA THR A 106 2.29 -5.26 8.99
C THR A 106 3.17 -4.13 8.40
N ARG A 107 4.50 -4.25 8.51
CA ARG A 107 5.49 -3.34 7.95
C ARG A 107 6.77 -4.09 7.61
N LYS A 108 7.63 -3.47 6.83
CA LYS A 108 9.02 -3.93 6.75
C LYS A 108 9.70 -3.82 8.11
N ILE A 109 10.61 -4.75 8.38
CA ILE A 109 11.44 -4.69 9.59
C ILE A 109 12.46 -3.54 9.49
N TYR A 110 12.82 -2.97 10.62
CA TYR A 110 13.82 -1.92 10.69
C TYR A 110 15.25 -2.47 10.58
N PRO A 111 16.23 -1.67 10.17
CA PRO A 111 17.63 -2.10 10.08
C PRO A 111 18.16 -2.76 11.36
N TYR A 112 17.84 -2.21 12.53
CA TYR A 112 18.27 -2.79 13.81
C TYR A 112 17.59 -4.14 14.13
N GLU A 113 16.39 -4.39 13.63
CA GLU A 113 15.69 -5.68 13.77
C GLU A 113 16.36 -6.75 12.90
N PHE A 114 16.76 -6.42 11.66
CA PHE A 114 17.58 -7.30 10.82
C PHE A 114 18.86 -7.69 11.54
N TYR A 115 19.56 -6.72 12.10
CA TYR A 115 20.82 -6.93 12.76
C TYR A 115 20.70 -7.83 13.99
N GLY A 116 19.60 -7.69 14.75
CA GLY A 116 19.28 -8.55 15.89
C GLY A 116 19.24 -10.03 15.49
N VAL A 117 18.47 -10.38 14.46
CA VAL A 117 18.37 -11.75 13.94
C VAL A 117 19.71 -12.22 13.35
N TYR A 118 20.39 -11.38 12.57
CA TYR A 118 21.70 -11.70 11.99
C TYR A 118 22.75 -12.04 13.04
N ARG A 119 22.86 -11.25 14.10
CA ARG A 119 23.82 -11.52 15.19
C ARG A 119 23.64 -12.89 15.82
N ARG A 120 22.42 -13.41 15.82
CA ARG A 120 22.07 -14.68 16.44
C ARG A 120 22.30 -15.87 15.49
N SER A 121 21.88 -15.75 14.24
CA SER A 121 21.91 -16.82 13.24
C SER A 121 23.07 -16.71 12.26
N LEU A 122 23.75 -15.55 12.18
CA LEU A 122 24.67 -15.14 11.11
C LEU A 122 24.03 -15.16 9.71
N LEU A 123 22.71 -15.19 9.65
CA LEU A 123 21.90 -15.09 8.44
C LEU A 123 20.86 -14.00 8.60
N TYR A 124 20.58 -13.30 7.52
CA TYR A 124 19.48 -12.36 7.49
C TYR A 124 18.15 -13.09 7.42
N PRO A 125 17.10 -12.59 8.09
CA PRO A 125 15.77 -13.14 7.91
C PRO A 125 15.31 -12.94 6.48
N VAL A 126 14.64 -13.95 5.93
CA VAL A 126 14.02 -13.89 4.60
C VAL A 126 12.68 -13.18 4.72
N GLU A 127 12.48 -12.13 3.92
CA GLU A 127 11.23 -11.39 3.81
C GLU A 127 10.33 -12.00 2.73
N ILE A 128 9.13 -12.38 3.12
CA ILE A 128 8.08 -12.83 2.19
C ILE A 128 6.88 -11.87 2.29
N ALA A 129 6.57 -11.17 1.21
CA ALA A 129 5.32 -10.47 1.07
C ALA A 129 4.18 -11.50 0.94
N VAL A 130 3.17 -11.44 1.80
CA VAL A 130 2.13 -12.48 1.88
C VAL A 130 0.73 -11.97 1.52
N ALA A 131 0.48 -10.68 1.66
CA ALA A 131 -0.73 -10.03 1.19
C ALA A 131 -0.50 -8.54 0.95
N THR A 132 -1.31 -7.93 0.09
CA THR A 132 -1.45 -6.49 0.01
C THR A 132 -2.23 -5.99 1.22
N GLY A 133 -1.87 -4.83 1.74
CA GLY A 133 -2.62 -4.18 2.81
C GLY A 133 -4.05 -3.85 2.38
N SER A 134 -4.83 -3.31 3.29
CA SER A 134 -6.22 -2.96 2.98
C SER A 134 -6.33 -1.67 2.15
N TYR A 135 -7.47 -1.50 1.49
CA TYR A 135 -7.81 -0.22 0.85
C TYR A 135 -7.99 0.89 1.89
N ASN A 136 -8.87 0.69 2.88
CA ASN A 136 -9.19 1.70 3.89
C ASN A 136 -9.64 1.13 5.25
N VAL A 137 -9.35 -0.14 5.53
CA VAL A 137 -9.73 -0.76 6.80
C VAL A 137 -8.74 -0.36 7.89
N PRO A 138 -9.19 0.27 8.98
CA PRO A 138 -8.31 0.69 10.07
C PRO A 138 -7.51 -0.47 10.65
N ARG A 139 -6.23 -0.22 10.97
CA ARG A 139 -5.31 -1.21 11.54
C ARG A 139 -4.95 -2.41 10.65
N LYS A 140 -5.45 -2.48 9.41
CA LYS A 140 -5.14 -3.55 8.45
C LYS A 140 -4.14 -3.10 7.37
N ALA A 141 -3.10 -2.37 7.77
CA ALA A 141 -2.10 -1.79 6.87
C ALA A 141 -2.74 -1.03 5.68
N PRO A 142 -3.69 -0.10 5.90
CA PRO A 142 -4.37 0.59 4.81
C PRO A 142 -3.39 1.38 3.95
N ALA A 143 -3.71 1.52 2.66
CA ALA A 143 -3.00 2.42 1.77
C ALA A 143 -2.99 3.85 2.33
N ILE A 144 -1.92 4.60 2.04
CA ILE A 144 -1.78 5.97 2.53
C ILE A 144 -2.29 6.94 1.48
N ALA A 145 -3.28 7.75 1.86
CA ALA A 145 -3.77 8.88 1.09
C ALA A 145 -3.03 10.16 1.49
N VAL A 146 -2.87 11.08 0.54
CA VAL A 146 -2.39 12.44 0.77
C VAL A 146 -3.57 13.39 0.58
N PHE A 147 -3.84 14.20 1.58
CA PHE A 147 -5.03 15.08 1.61
C PHE A 147 -4.66 16.54 1.58
N VAL A 148 -5.51 17.31 0.94
CA VAL A 148 -5.56 18.77 1.07
C VAL A 148 -6.99 19.20 1.42
N ASN A 149 -7.13 20.45 1.90
CA ASN A 149 -8.46 21.04 2.05
C ASN A 149 -9.18 21.06 0.70
N ARG A 150 -10.49 20.85 0.69
CA ARG A 150 -11.30 20.83 -0.55
C ARG A 150 -11.23 22.13 -1.35
N ALA A 151 -11.01 23.27 -0.67
CA ALA A 151 -10.82 24.56 -1.32
C ALA A 151 -9.46 24.70 -2.04
N ASN A 152 -8.50 23.82 -1.78
CA ASN A 152 -7.21 23.82 -2.47
C ASN A 152 -7.38 23.34 -3.92
N PRO A 153 -6.94 24.10 -4.95
CA PRO A 153 -7.11 23.72 -6.35
C PRO A 153 -6.21 22.54 -6.80
N LEU A 154 -5.19 22.18 -5.99
CA LEU A 154 -4.32 21.06 -6.34
C LEU A 154 -5.12 19.75 -6.43
N ALA A 155 -4.84 18.92 -7.44
CA ALA A 155 -5.49 17.64 -7.67
C ALA A 155 -4.53 16.43 -7.64
N LYS A 156 -3.22 16.67 -7.76
CA LYS A 156 -2.25 15.61 -7.96
C LYS A 156 -0.84 16.00 -7.52
N LEU A 157 -0.04 15.02 -7.09
CA LEU A 157 1.38 15.16 -6.72
C LEU A 157 2.17 13.93 -7.16
N THR A 158 3.47 14.12 -7.39
CA THR A 158 4.41 13.00 -7.48
C THR A 158 4.97 12.62 -6.11
N VAL A 159 5.44 11.37 -5.96
CA VAL A 159 6.16 10.92 -4.75
C VAL A 159 7.40 11.79 -4.51
N LYS A 160 8.09 12.21 -5.57
CA LYS A 160 9.20 13.15 -5.47
C LYS A 160 8.79 14.53 -4.91
N GLN A 161 7.64 15.06 -5.31
CA GLN A 161 7.11 16.31 -4.74
C GLN A 161 6.71 16.13 -3.27
N LEU A 162 6.20 14.96 -2.88
CA LEU A 162 5.95 14.66 -1.47
C LEU A 162 7.23 14.69 -0.65
N ASP A 163 8.34 14.15 -1.17
CA ASP A 163 9.65 14.28 -0.52
C ASP A 163 10.06 15.77 -0.41
N GLY A 164 9.80 16.58 -1.45
CA GLY A 164 10.01 18.03 -1.41
C GLY A 164 9.27 18.73 -0.28
N ILE A 165 8.05 18.30 0.01
CA ILE A 165 7.17 18.89 1.02
C ILE A 165 7.50 18.39 2.43
N TYR A 166 7.62 17.07 2.61
CA TYR A 166 7.76 16.42 3.92
C TYR A 166 9.21 16.24 4.37
N GLY A 167 10.13 16.12 3.43
CA GLY A 167 11.55 15.91 3.73
C GLY A 167 12.34 17.20 3.90
N ALA A 168 13.52 17.06 4.52
CA ALA A 168 14.55 18.09 4.65
C ALA A 168 15.86 17.65 3.98
N HIS A 169 16.89 18.51 4.05
CA HIS A 169 18.24 18.20 3.58
C HIS A 169 18.75 16.89 4.19
N ARG A 170 19.40 16.07 3.37
CA ARG A 170 20.04 14.82 3.78
C ARG A 170 21.18 14.43 2.86
N THR A 171 22.17 13.74 3.40
CA THR A 171 23.35 13.25 2.64
C THR A 171 23.18 11.83 2.11
N GLY A 172 22.06 11.20 2.38
CA GLY A 172 21.70 9.85 2.01
C GLY A 172 20.63 9.29 2.95
N GLY A 173 20.46 7.98 2.95
CA GLY A 173 19.52 7.29 3.85
C GLY A 173 19.79 5.81 3.94
N TRP A 174 19.27 5.18 4.97
CA TRP A 174 19.38 3.75 5.18
C TRP A 174 18.22 3.01 4.50
N GLN A 175 18.57 2.10 3.58
CA GLN A 175 17.64 1.12 3.05
C GLN A 175 18.13 -0.26 3.49
N GLU A 176 17.32 -0.95 4.28
CA GLU A 176 17.72 -2.19 4.95
C GLU A 176 19.01 -1.97 5.76
N LEU A 177 20.12 -2.59 5.38
CA LEU A 177 21.41 -2.47 6.08
C LEU A 177 22.45 -1.67 5.27
N SER A 178 22.06 -1.08 4.15
CA SER A 178 22.95 -0.34 3.27
C SER A 178 22.66 1.15 3.34
N TRP A 179 23.75 1.93 3.37
CA TRP A 179 23.68 3.38 3.20
C TRP A 179 23.61 3.73 1.72
N HIS A 180 22.61 4.51 1.34
CA HIS A 180 22.33 4.95 -0.02
C HIS A 180 22.57 6.46 -0.15
N SER A 181 23.73 6.86 -0.69
CA SER A 181 24.07 8.27 -0.93
C SER A 181 23.29 8.86 -2.11
N GLU A 182 22.76 8.04 -3.01
CA GLU A 182 21.97 8.46 -4.16
C GLU A 182 20.60 9.05 -3.80
N ILE A 183 20.13 8.82 -2.56
CA ILE A 183 18.94 9.46 -2.04
C ILE A 183 19.22 10.78 -1.29
N ALA A 184 20.47 11.28 -1.41
CA ALA A 184 20.80 12.61 -0.91
C ALA A 184 19.90 13.67 -1.54
N ARG A 185 19.62 14.71 -0.77
CA ARG A 185 18.72 15.78 -1.17
C ARG A 185 19.18 17.10 -0.56
N GLY A 186 19.32 18.11 -1.40
CA GLY A 186 19.66 19.47 -0.98
C GLY A 186 18.41 20.32 -0.69
N THR A 187 18.61 21.48 -0.11
CA THR A 187 17.55 22.44 0.21
C THR A 187 16.91 23.07 -1.02
N GLU A 188 17.60 23.05 -2.16
CA GLU A 188 17.07 23.52 -3.45
C GLU A 188 15.88 22.69 -3.96
N GLN A 189 15.71 21.48 -3.42
CA GLN A 189 14.59 20.59 -3.73
C GLN A 189 13.40 20.79 -2.78
N ASP A 190 13.51 21.72 -1.84
CA ASP A 190 12.44 22.01 -0.89
C ASP A 190 11.24 22.65 -1.56
N ILE A 191 10.05 22.12 -1.23
CA ILE A 191 8.77 22.67 -1.64
C ILE A 191 8.06 23.20 -0.39
N ARG A 192 8.03 24.51 -0.24
CA ARG A 192 7.51 25.19 0.93
C ARG A 192 6.32 26.09 0.64
N THR A 193 6.07 26.39 -0.64
CA THR A 193 4.91 27.19 -1.06
C THR A 193 4.08 26.49 -2.12
N TRP A 194 2.81 26.81 -2.17
CA TRP A 194 1.89 26.28 -3.18
C TRP A 194 2.27 26.73 -4.61
N GLY A 195 2.92 27.88 -4.76
CA GLY A 195 3.41 28.34 -6.06
C GLY A 195 4.50 27.46 -6.66
N GLN A 196 5.34 26.82 -5.84
CA GLN A 196 6.35 25.84 -6.31
C GLN A 196 5.69 24.58 -6.90
N LEU A 197 4.41 24.32 -6.55
CA LEU A 197 3.57 23.26 -7.15
C LEU A 197 2.75 23.77 -8.36
N GLY A 198 3.01 24.99 -8.84
CA GLY A 198 2.38 25.57 -10.02
C GLY A 198 1.05 26.31 -9.75
N LEU A 199 0.62 26.49 -8.49
CA LEU A 199 -0.54 27.28 -8.16
C LEU A 199 -0.22 28.78 -8.32
N LYS A 200 -1.20 29.56 -8.81
CA LYS A 200 -1.04 30.99 -9.15
C LYS A 200 -1.99 31.87 -8.34
N GLY A 201 -1.85 33.19 -8.52
CA GLY A 201 -2.69 34.19 -7.84
C GLY A 201 -2.53 34.13 -6.33
N ASP A 202 -3.62 34.11 -5.59
CA ASP A 202 -3.64 34.09 -4.12
C ASP A 202 -2.92 32.90 -3.47
N TRP A 203 -2.54 31.89 -4.25
CA TRP A 203 -1.84 30.69 -3.80
C TRP A 203 -0.33 30.76 -3.98
N ALA A 204 0.16 31.62 -4.87
CA ALA A 204 1.57 31.59 -5.32
C ALA A 204 2.57 31.67 -4.16
N ASP A 205 2.36 32.60 -3.24
CA ASP A 205 3.26 32.87 -2.12
C ASP A 205 2.80 32.25 -0.79
N LYS A 206 1.73 31.47 -0.80
CA LYS A 206 1.21 30.86 0.44
C LYS A 206 2.09 29.69 0.87
N PRO A 207 2.47 29.65 2.15
CA PRO A 207 3.20 28.50 2.69
C PRO A 207 2.35 27.24 2.68
N ILE A 208 3.00 26.10 2.57
CA ILE A 208 2.36 24.79 2.78
C ILE A 208 2.46 24.46 4.26
N HIS A 209 1.33 24.31 4.94
CA HIS A 209 1.29 23.84 6.31
C HIS A 209 1.26 22.30 6.30
N VAL A 210 2.33 21.70 6.79
CA VAL A 210 2.55 20.25 6.67
C VAL A 210 2.09 19.54 7.94
N TYR A 211 1.10 18.66 7.81
CA TYR A 211 0.53 17.87 8.92
C TYR A 211 0.93 16.42 8.79
N GLY A 212 1.33 15.80 9.89
CA GLY A 212 1.66 14.39 9.94
C GLY A 212 1.63 13.81 11.35
N PRO A 213 1.64 12.49 11.48
CA PRO A 213 1.83 11.87 12.79
C PRO A 213 3.30 12.00 13.23
N PRO A 214 3.59 12.01 14.55
CA PRO A 214 4.95 12.08 15.07
C PRO A 214 5.78 10.86 14.65
N GLY A 215 7.08 11.08 14.43
CA GLY A 215 8.00 10.08 13.87
C GLY A 215 8.20 8.81 14.69
N ILE A 216 7.78 8.80 15.96
CA ILE A 216 7.90 7.65 16.88
C ILE A 216 6.84 6.56 16.70
N TYR A 217 5.81 6.78 15.86
CA TYR A 217 4.73 5.80 15.66
C TYR A 217 5.05 4.81 14.53
N PRO A 218 5.02 3.48 14.82
CA PRO A 218 5.36 2.46 13.82
C PRO A 218 4.29 2.29 12.74
N GLY A 219 4.66 1.65 11.64
CA GLY A 219 3.77 1.18 10.59
C GLY A 219 3.58 2.16 9.43
N GLY A 220 2.55 3.01 9.45
CA GLY A 220 2.26 3.93 8.35
C GLY A 220 3.34 5.00 8.15
N ILE A 221 3.95 5.47 9.23
CA ILE A 221 5.01 6.50 9.19
C ILE A 221 6.28 5.91 8.61
N SER A 222 6.73 4.77 9.11
CA SER A 222 7.93 4.11 8.59
C SER A 222 7.77 3.71 7.12
N PHE A 223 6.56 3.34 6.70
CA PHE A 223 6.26 3.10 5.29
C PHE A 223 6.36 4.38 4.47
N PHE A 224 5.73 5.48 4.94
CA PHE A 224 5.80 6.78 4.25
C PHE A 224 7.24 7.28 4.16
N GLN A 225 7.98 7.22 5.26
CA GLN A 225 9.39 7.57 5.32
C GLN A 225 10.24 6.76 4.33
N SER A 226 10.09 5.44 4.35
CA SER A 226 10.81 4.56 3.42
C SER A 226 10.42 4.81 1.96
N ARG A 227 9.14 5.02 1.69
CA ARG A 227 8.62 5.10 0.33
C ARG A 227 8.78 6.48 -0.30
N VAL A 228 8.64 7.54 0.49
CA VAL A 228 8.71 8.93 0.03
C VAL A 228 10.10 9.51 0.20
N MET A 229 10.75 9.26 1.34
CA MET A 229 12.03 9.89 1.70
C MET A 229 13.22 8.91 1.60
N GLY A 230 13.04 7.74 0.97
CA GLY A 230 14.08 6.73 0.81
C GLY A 230 14.60 6.14 2.13
N GLY A 231 13.83 6.18 3.20
CA GLY A 231 14.22 5.68 4.53
C GLY A 231 14.98 6.70 5.39
N ALA A 232 15.22 7.91 4.88
CA ALA A 232 15.86 8.96 5.68
C ALA A 232 14.94 9.49 6.77
N ASP A 233 15.50 9.77 7.94
CA ASP A 233 14.80 10.38 9.08
C ASP A 233 15.08 11.91 9.12
N SER A 234 14.89 12.56 7.98
CA SER A 234 15.12 14.01 7.80
C SER A 234 13.80 14.66 7.41
N TRP A 235 12.99 14.98 8.39
CA TRP A 235 11.68 15.58 8.22
C TRP A 235 11.75 17.10 8.11
N ASN A 236 10.78 17.68 7.40
CA ASN A 236 10.56 19.12 7.37
C ASN A 236 10.36 19.65 8.80
N GLU A 237 11.18 20.62 9.19
CA GLU A 237 11.15 21.24 10.53
C GLU A 237 9.81 21.91 10.88
N SER A 238 9.03 22.28 9.85
CA SER A 238 7.68 22.87 10.00
C SER A 238 6.57 21.82 10.08
N LEU A 239 6.90 20.54 10.22
CA LEU A 239 5.91 19.47 10.38
C LEU A 239 5.09 19.67 11.66
N LEU A 240 3.78 19.82 11.51
CA LEU A 240 2.82 19.89 12.60
C LEU A 240 2.42 18.45 12.98
N GLU A 241 2.93 17.97 14.10
CA GLU A 241 2.73 16.61 14.55
C GLU A 241 1.44 16.40 15.31
N TYR A 242 0.69 15.38 14.93
CA TYR A 242 -0.56 14.98 15.57
C TYR A 242 -0.55 13.47 15.88
N GLU A 243 -0.68 13.11 17.14
CA GLU A 243 -0.86 11.72 17.56
C GLU A 243 -2.22 11.17 17.09
N ASP A 244 -3.26 11.97 17.26
CA ASP A 244 -4.62 11.62 16.85
C ASP A 244 -4.88 12.06 15.42
N ARG A 245 -5.10 11.08 14.55
CA ARG A 245 -5.35 11.32 13.11
C ARG A 245 -6.69 12.00 12.84
N ALA A 246 -7.70 11.77 13.68
CA ALA A 246 -8.98 12.45 13.53
C ALA A 246 -8.84 13.94 13.82
N LYS A 247 -8.09 14.30 14.89
CA LYS A 247 -7.77 15.71 15.21
C LYS A 247 -6.90 16.36 14.14
N MET A 248 -5.95 15.63 13.57
CA MET A 248 -5.13 16.11 12.45
C MET A 248 -6.01 16.45 11.25
N MET A 249 -6.93 15.57 10.89
CA MET A 249 -7.82 15.80 9.75
C MET A 249 -8.87 16.87 10.02
N ASP A 250 -9.29 17.04 11.28
CA ASP A 250 -10.13 18.17 11.68
C ASP A 250 -9.36 19.50 11.51
N ALA A 251 -8.12 19.59 11.98
CA ALA A 251 -7.26 20.76 11.77
C ALA A 251 -7.07 21.09 10.28
N LEU A 252 -6.79 20.09 9.45
CA LEU A 252 -6.70 20.22 7.99
C LEU A 252 -8.01 20.73 7.37
N SER A 253 -9.16 20.33 7.92
CA SER A 253 -10.47 20.76 7.43
C SER A 253 -10.68 22.27 7.55
N HIS A 254 -10.02 22.91 8.51
CA HIS A 254 -10.09 24.36 8.76
C HIS A 254 -8.90 25.13 8.16
N ASP A 255 -7.91 24.42 7.60
CA ASP A 255 -6.72 25.04 6.99
C ASP A 255 -6.65 24.79 5.49
N ARG A 256 -7.01 25.83 4.71
CA ARG A 256 -6.99 25.77 3.25
C ARG A 256 -5.58 25.58 2.66
N TYR A 257 -4.53 25.89 3.41
CA TYR A 257 -3.13 25.77 3.00
C TYR A 257 -2.44 24.53 3.52
N GLY A 258 -3.18 23.68 4.19
CA GLY A 258 -2.67 22.43 4.76
C GLY A 258 -2.54 21.29 3.78
N ILE A 259 -1.60 20.39 4.07
CA ILE A 259 -1.45 19.07 3.46
C ILE A 259 -1.21 18.03 4.57
N ALA A 260 -1.85 16.86 4.46
CA ALA A 260 -1.68 15.78 5.44
C ALA A 260 -1.58 14.42 4.74
N TYR A 261 -0.98 13.42 5.40
CA TYR A 261 -1.05 12.04 4.96
C TYR A 261 -1.59 11.12 6.05
N THR A 262 -2.54 10.28 5.68
CA THR A 262 -3.10 9.23 6.54
C THR A 262 -3.90 8.23 5.71
N SER A 263 -4.58 7.27 6.32
CA SER A 263 -5.49 6.37 5.59
C SER A 263 -6.83 7.04 5.26
N LEU A 264 -7.46 6.55 4.17
CA LEU A 264 -8.66 7.16 3.58
C LEU A 264 -9.86 7.22 4.55
N ASN A 265 -9.94 6.30 5.52
CA ASN A 265 -11.03 6.28 6.51
C ASN A 265 -11.07 7.52 7.43
N TYR A 266 -10.03 8.36 7.43
CA TYR A 266 -10.02 9.64 8.16
C TYR A 266 -10.43 10.85 7.30
N GLN A 267 -10.82 10.64 6.04
CA GLN A 267 -11.29 11.71 5.19
C GLN A 267 -12.51 12.41 5.80
N THR A 268 -12.56 13.74 5.73
CA THR A 268 -13.70 14.57 6.12
C THR A 268 -14.40 15.14 4.88
N GLU A 269 -15.56 15.77 5.07
CA GLU A 269 -16.25 16.44 3.97
C GLU A 269 -15.46 17.64 3.40
N GLN A 270 -14.62 18.28 4.22
CA GLN A 270 -13.82 19.46 3.86
C GLN A 270 -12.45 19.09 3.28
N THR A 271 -12.10 17.81 3.21
CA THR A 271 -10.81 17.36 2.66
C THR A 271 -11.03 16.50 1.42
N LYS A 272 -10.01 16.45 0.57
CA LYS A 272 -9.97 15.59 -0.61
C LYS A 272 -8.61 14.90 -0.74
N PRO A 273 -8.58 13.63 -1.16
CA PRO A 273 -7.34 12.96 -1.49
C PRO A 273 -6.80 13.45 -2.84
N LEU A 274 -5.49 13.41 -3.01
CA LEU A 274 -4.80 13.71 -4.25
C LEU A 274 -4.48 12.44 -5.03
N ALA A 275 -4.53 12.51 -6.37
CA ALA A 275 -3.96 11.49 -7.22
C ALA A 275 -2.43 11.54 -7.13
N LEU A 276 -1.78 10.39 -7.13
CA LEU A 276 -0.32 10.28 -7.01
C LEU A 276 0.30 9.65 -8.26
N ALA A 277 1.49 10.12 -8.62
CA ALA A 277 2.34 9.48 -9.60
C ALA A 277 3.71 9.14 -8.97
N GLU A 278 4.38 8.13 -9.47
CA GLU A 278 5.68 7.69 -8.98
C GLU A 278 6.76 8.78 -9.14
N ASN A 279 6.80 9.37 -10.32
CA ASN A 279 7.76 10.42 -10.70
C ASN A 279 7.18 11.33 -11.79
N ASP A 280 7.97 12.31 -12.19
CA ASP A 280 7.60 13.22 -13.27
C ASP A 280 7.44 12.45 -14.60
N GLY A 281 6.31 12.65 -15.28
CA GLY A 281 5.96 11.95 -16.52
C GLY A 281 5.22 10.61 -16.32
N ALA A 282 5.13 10.07 -15.11
CA ALA A 282 4.31 8.90 -14.83
C ALA A 282 2.81 9.25 -14.78
N VAL A 283 1.98 8.23 -14.96
CA VAL A 283 0.52 8.38 -14.87
C VAL A 283 0.10 8.66 -13.44
N PHE A 284 -0.74 9.69 -13.25
CA PHE A 284 -1.34 9.96 -11.96
C PHE A 284 -2.49 8.98 -11.68
N VAL A 285 -2.44 8.35 -10.52
CA VAL A 285 -3.35 7.28 -10.09
C VAL A 285 -4.14 7.75 -8.87
N GLU A 286 -5.45 7.63 -8.92
CA GLU A 286 -6.34 7.88 -7.77
C GLU A 286 -6.29 6.70 -6.81
N LEU A 287 -6.51 6.98 -5.52
CA LEU A 287 -6.62 5.95 -4.49
C LEU A 287 -8.01 5.31 -4.54
N THR A 288 -8.11 4.18 -5.20
CA THR A 288 -9.32 3.35 -5.25
C THR A 288 -9.00 1.92 -4.78
N ARG A 289 -10.05 1.11 -4.54
CA ARG A 289 -9.84 -0.29 -4.19
C ARG A 289 -9.11 -1.05 -5.32
N GLU A 290 -9.42 -0.74 -6.57
CA GLU A 290 -8.82 -1.33 -7.76
C GLU A 290 -7.34 -1.00 -7.85
N THR A 291 -6.97 0.29 -7.68
CA THR A 291 -5.58 0.74 -7.79
C THR A 291 -4.71 0.33 -6.60
N VAL A 292 -5.32 0.03 -5.46
CA VAL A 292 -4.65 -0.65 -4.34
C VAL A 292 -4.46 -2.13 -4.65
N SER A 293 -5.49 -2.77 -5.19
CA SER A 293 -5.47 -4.19 -5.53
C SER A 293 -4.42 -4.54 -6.60
N ASP A 294 -4.37 -3.80 -7.69
CA ASP A 294 -3.40 -4.01 -8.77
C ASP A 294 -2.03 -3.36 -8.48
N ARG A 295 -1.92 -2.65 -7.35
CA ARG A 295 -0.72 -1.98 -6.84
C ARG A 295 -0.20 -0.86 -7.73
N THR A 296 -1.05 -0.28 -8.57
CA THR A 296 -0.69 0.89 -9.40
C THR A 296 -0.66 2.20 -8.60
N TYR A 297 -1.39 2.29 -7.47
CA TYR A 297 -1.29 3.44 -6.58
C TYR A 297 0.06 3.44 -5.82
N PRO A 298 0.83 4.54 -5.81
CA PRO A 298 2.21 4.54 -5.30
C PRO A 298 2.37 4.21 -3.81
N LEU A 299 1.38 4.54 -2.96
CA LEU A 299 1.47 4.38 -1.51
C LEU A 299 0.66 3.17 -0.99
N VAL A 300 0.71 2.05 -1.73
CA VAL A 300 0.13 0.78 -1.33
C VAL A 300 1.05 0.06 -0.36
N ARG A 301 0.50 -0.35 0.79
CA ARG A 301 1.23 -1.11 1.80
C ARG A 301 1.19 -2.61 1.55
N THR A 302 2.10 -3.32 2.17
CA THR A 302 2.23 -4.78 2.12
C THR A 302 2.35 -5.32 3.53
N VAL A 303 1.90 -6.55 3.75
CA VAL A 303 2.15 -7.29 4.99
C VAL A 303 3.06 -8.47 4.71
N TYR A 304 3.84 -8.85 5.70
CA TYR A 304 4.98 -9.73 5.53
C TYR A 304 5.00 -10.85 6.56
N ILE A 305 5.59 -11.95 6.17
CA ILE A 305 6.08 -12.98 7.09
C ILE A 305 7.59 -13.09 6.87
N TYR A 306 8.34 -13.09 7.96
CA TYR A 306 9.79 -13.32 7.95
C TYR A 306 10.09 -14.64 8.62
N PHE A 307 11.17 -15.28 8.19
CA PHE A 307 11.74 -16.47 8.86
C PHE A 307 13.26 -16.40 8.80
N ALA A 308 13.92 -17.02 9.77
CA ALA A 308 15.35 -17.21 9.74
C ALA A 308 15.66 -18.52 9.00
N PRO A 309 16.52 -18.53 7.97
CA PRO A 309 16.95 -19.75 7.32
C PRO A 309 17.66 -20.68 8.32
N ASP A 310 17.48 -21.98 8.18
CA ASP A 310 18.13 -22.98 9.00
C ASP A 310 19.54 -23.33 8.48
N ARG A 311 20.42 -23.72 9.38
CA ARG A 311 21.78 -24.20 9.08
C ARG A 311 21.98 -25.56 9.72
N PRO A 312 21.53 -26.65 9.10
CA PRO A 312 21.57 -27.98 9.70
C PRO A 312 22.98 -28.44 10.06
N ASP A 313 23.98 -27.93 9.35
CA ASP A 313 25.40 -28.31 9.51
C ASP A 313 26.29 -27.17 10.04
N GLY A 314 25.69 -26.03 10.40
CA GLY A 314 26.43 -24.83 10.82
C GLY A 314 27.19 -24.13 9.69
N SER A 315 27.09 -24.61 8.44
CA SER A 315 27.75 -24.03 7.26
C SER A 315 27.05 -22.75 6.79
N PRO A 316 27.77 -21.65 6.52
CA PRO A 316 27.18 -20.46 5.90
C PRO A 316 26.85 -20.66 4.41
N ALA A 317 27.29 -21.74 3.79
CA ALA A 317 27.26 -21.89 2.33
C ALA A 317 25.94 -22.38 1.76
N ASP A 318 25.05 -22.99 2.56
CA ASP A 318 23.76 -23.54 2.06
C ASP A 318 22.63 -23.35 3.11
N PRO A 319 22.12 -22.13 3.25
CA PRO A 319 20.99 -21.88 4.13
C PRO A 319 19.73 -22.56 3.58
N LYS A 320 19.08 -23.41 4.37
CA LYS A 320 17.87 -24.13 3.98
C LYS A 320 16.64 -23.55 4.65
N VAL A 321 15.55 -23.53 3.91
CA VAL A 321 14.24 -23.25 4.48
C VAL A 321 13.70 -24.54 5.08
N GLU A 322 13.34 -24.51 6.35
CA GLU A 322 12.74 -25.66 7.03
C GLU A 322 11.49 -26.14 6.27
N PRO A 323 11.35 -27.45 5.98
CA PRO A 323 10.32 -27.94 5.07
C PRO A 323 8.88 -27.52 5.42
N LYS A 324 8.50 -27.54 6.70
CA LYS A 324 7.13 -27.13 7.10
C LYS A 324 6.89 -25.64 6.90
N ILE A 325 7.90 -24.78 7.10
CA ILE A 325 7.83 -23.33 6.85
C ILE A 325 7.70 -23.08 5.35
N ARG A 326 8.54 -23.74 4.54
CA ARG A 326 8.48 -23.64 3.08
C ARG A 326 7.10 -24.01 2.54
N GLU A 327 6.57 -25.15 2.95
CA GLU A 327 5.28 -25.63 2.47
C GLU A 327 4.13 -24.73 2.93
N PHE A 328 4.15 -24.24 4.17
CA PHE A 328 3.16 -23.28 4.64
C PHE A 328 3.20 -21.98 3.81
N LEU A 329 4.36 -21.41 3.57
CA LEU A 329 4.51 -20.21 2.76
C LEU A 329 4.15 -20.44 1.29
N ARG A 330 4.44 -21.62 0.74
CA ARG A 330 3.95 -22.03 -0.60
C ARG A 330 2.43 -22.11 -0.64
N TYR A 331 1.78 -22.59 0.42
CA TYR A 331 0.33 -22.55 0.54
C TYR A 331 -0.18 -21.11 0.58
N VAL A 332 0.37 -20.26 1.44
CA VAL A 332 0.00 -18.85 1.56
C VAL A 332 0.10 -18.12 0.21
N LEU A 333 1.16 -18.38 -0.55
CA LEU A 333 1.41 -17.78 -1.87
C LEU A 333 0.66 -18.47 -3.03
N SER A 334 -0.04 -19.56 -2.79
CA SER A 334 -0.84 -20.25 -3.80
C SER A 334 -2.17 -19.57 -4.07
N ARG A 335 -2.88 -20.06 -5.10
CA ARG A 335 -4.26 -19.65 -5.38
C ARG A 335 -5.15 -19.79 -4.14
N GLN A 336 -5.09 -20.93 -3.45
CA GLN A 336 -5.91 -21.22 -2.27
C GLN A 336 -5.60 -20.25 -1.11
N GLY A 337 -4.33 -20.01 -0.83
CA GLY A 337 -3.93 -19.07 0.22
C GLY A 337 -4.32 -17.62 -0.09
N GLN A 338 -4.23 -17.20 -1.35
CA GLN A 338 -4.65 -15.87 -1.77
C GLN A 338 -6.19 -15.73 -1.84
N GLU A 339 -6.92 -16.81 -2.13
CA GLU A 339 -8.37 -16.85 -1.94
C GLU A 339 -8.77 -16.76 -0.47
N ASP A 340 -7.99 -17.33 0.44
CA ASP A 340 -8.22 -17.19 1.88
C ASP A 340 -8.03 -15.73 2.33
N ALA A 341 -7.08 -15.00 1.75
CA ALA A 341 -6.95 -13.56 1.98
C ALA A 341 -8.16 -12.77 1.48
N LEU A 342 -8.72 -13.13 0.31
CA LEU A 342 -9.97 -12.54 -0.18
C LEU A 342 -11.16 -12.82 0.72
N ARG A 343 -11.25 -14.04 1.27
CA ARG A 343 -12.34 -14.46 2.16
C ARG A 343 -12.23 -13.84 3.56
N GLU A 344 -11.02 -13.51 3.99
CA GLU A 344 -10.81 -12.73 5.22
C GLU A 344 -11.41 -11.33 5.08
N GLY A 345 -11.24 -10.71 3.90
CA GLY A 345 -11.99 -9.55 3.45
C GLY A 345 -11.35 -8.20 3.74
N ASP A 346 -10.48 -8.10 4.72
CA ASP A 346 -9.80 -6.86 5.11
C ASP A 346 -8.53 -6.62 4.28
N TYR A 347 -7.72 -7.66 4.08
CA TYR A 347 -6.53 -7.64 3.24
C TYR A 347 -6.87 -7.95 1.78
N LEU A 348 -5.98 -7.54 0.88
CA LEU A 348 -6.10 -7.82 -0.54
C LEU A 348 -5.03 -8.84 -0.96
N PRO A 349 -5.32 -9.71 -1.94
CA PRO A 349 -4.33 -10.64 -2.45
C PRO A 349 -3.14 -9.94 -3.09
N LEU A 350 -2.05 -10.66 -3.26
CA LEU A 350 -0.91 -10.23 -4.06
C LEU A 350 -1.22 -10.34 -5.56
N THR A 351 -0.51 -9.54 -6.35
CA THR A 351 -0.52 -9.70 -7.81
C THR A 351 0.24 -10.97 -8.21
N PRO A 352 -0.09 -11.59 -9.37
CA PRO A 352 0.61 -12.79 -9.85
C PRO A 352 2.12 -12.59 -9.99
N GLN A 353 2.55 -11.42 -10.44
CA GLN A 353 3.96 -11.10 -10.54
C GLN A 353 4.64 -11.15 -9.16
N LEU A 354 4.05 -10.49 -8.16
CA LEU A 354 4.63 -10.46 -6.82
C LEU A 354 4.63 -11.86 -6.16
N VAL A 355 3.58 -12.67 -6.39
CA VAL A 355 3.55 -14.07 -5.95
C VAL A 355 4.73 -14.86 -6.54
N ALA A 356 4.99 -14.74 -7.84
CA ALA A 356 6.11 -15.42 -8.49
C ALA A 356 7.47 -15.01 -7.88
N GLU A 357 7.67 -13.71 -7.66
CA GLU A 357 8.87 -13.17 -7.00
C GLU A 357 9.05 -13.74 -5.57
N GLN A 358 7.95 -13.86 -4.81
CA GLN A 358 8.05 -14.40 -3.45
C GLN A 358 8.27 -15.92 -3.41
N LEU A 359 7.67 -16.67 -4.34
CA LEU A 359 7.89 -18.12 -4.46
C LEU A 359 9.36 -18.45 -4.75
N HIS A 360 10.02 -17.63 -5.59
CA HIS A 360 11.45 -17.81 -5.89
C HIS A 360 12.36 -17.69 -4.66
N LYS A 361 11.97 -16.93 -3.64
CA LYS A 361 12.71 -16.82 -2.37
C LYS A 361 12.63 -18.07 -1.49
N LEU A 362 11.74 -19.00 -1.81
CA LEU A 362 11.54 -20.25 -1.09
C LEU A 362 12.29 -21.44 -1.73
N GLU A 363 12.87 -21.25 -2.93
CA GLU A 363 13.67 -22.23 -3.65
C GLU A 363 15.08 -22.32 -3.06
#